data_153f7ac9f44cada4cca02d8890c954b1
#
_entry.id   153f7ac9f44cada4cca02d8890c954b1
#
_cell.length_a   1.000
_cell.length_b   1.000
_cell.length_c   1.000
_cell.angle_alpha   90.00
_cell.angle_beta   90.00
_cell.angle_gamma   90.00
#
_symmetry.space_group_name_H-M   'P 1'
#
loop_
_entity.id
_entity.type
_entity.pdbx_description
1 polymer ?
#
loop_
_entity_poly.entity_id
_entity_poly.type
_entity_poly.pdbx_seq_one_letter_code
_entity_poly.pdbx_strand_id
1 'polypeptide(L)'
;MYSYHDRVSYSRIDKDGLLGVSDTVNAMQDCCLFHSEDVGHSALDLLKKNRAWLVSAWHVVFKRRPVMGERFTVHTWPYQFKGIFGCRNFLMETPDKEVLAYADSRWFYFDPSTGQPTKIDDSEKAAYPTEPAYDMEYSSRKVKCPENLTLVEEVDVCQNYLDTNHHVNNGQYIRLAVNVLPIDFEVSEFRAEFRLAAKMGDTMYIRTTSENGKFYVVFTDLSLIHI
;
A
#
# COMPACT_ATOMS: atom_id res chain seq x y z
N MET A 1 -16.70 9.27 -4.86
CA MET A 1 -15.42 9.52 -4.16
C MET A 1 -15.68 9.57 -2.66
N TYR A 2 -14.91 8.82 -1.85
CA TYR A 2 -14.95 8.81 -0.39
C TYR A 2 -13.84 9.68 0.17
N SER A 3 -14.02 10.26 1.37
CA SER A 3 -13.07 11.21 1.93
C SER A 3 -12.85 10.95 3.42
N TYR A 4 -11.59 10.99 3.83
CA TYR A 4 -11.14 10.87 5.22
C TYR A 4 -10.28 12.08 5.61
N HIS A 5 -10.64 12.75 6.71
CA HIS A 5 -9.93 13.92 7.21
C HIS A 5 -9.04 13.56 8.37
N ASP A 6 -7.80 14.04 8.35
CA ASP A 6 -6.82 13.71 9.37
C ASP A 6 -5.85 14.89 9.63
N ARG A 7 -4.97 14.70 10.61
CA ARG A 7 -3.93 15.65 10.99
C ARG A 7 -2.64 14.89 11.29
N VAL A 8 -1.50 15.40 10.83
CA VAL A 8 -0.20 14.77 11.08
C VAL A 8 0.13 14.79 12.58
N SER A 9 0.20 13.61 13.18
CA SER A 9 0.58 13.42 14.59
C SER A 9 2.07 13.20 14.75
N TYR A 10 2.61 13.50 15.95
CA TYR A 10 4.03 13.32 16.27
C TYR A 10 4.52 11.88 16.07
N SER A 11 3.68 10.88 16.35
CA SER A 11 4.02 9.46 16.22
C SER A 11 4.15 8.97 14.75
N ARG A 12 3.79 9.80 13.80
CA ARG A 12 3.75 9.46 12.35
C ARG A 12 4.73 10.27 11.52
N ILE A 13 5.57 11.11 12.14
CA ILE A 13 6.58 11.86 11.42
C ILE A 13 7.92 11.14 11.40
N ASP A 14 8.69 11.40 10.35
CA ASP A 14 10.07 10.97 10.23
C ASP A 14 11.05 11.96 10.90
N LYS A 15 12.35 11.74 10.69
CA LYS A 15 13.45 12.59 11.22
C LYS A 15 13.38 14.05 10.79
N ASP A 16 12.71 14.33 9.67
CA ASP A 16 12.59 15.68 9.10
C ASP A 16 11.28 16.38 9.51
N GLY A 17 10.49 15.74 10.38
CA GLY A 17 9.21 16.27 10.86
C GLY A 17 8.09 16.16 9.83
N LEU A 18 8.26 15.36 8.79
CA LEU A 18 7.29 15.12 7.73
C LEU A 18 6.52 13.82 7.95
N LEU A 19 5.27 13.75 7.52
CA LEU A 19 4.51 12.49 7.54
C LEU A 19 5.32 11.39 6.84
N GLY A 20 5.52 10.27 7.53
CA GLY A 20 6.30 9.14 7.01
C GLY A 20 5.74 8.60 5.69
N VAL A 21 6.61 8.06 4.84
CA VAL A 21 6.20 7.43 3.57
C VAL A 21 5.21 6.28 3.82
N SER A 22 5.54 5.40 4.77
CA SER A 22 4.65 4.31 5.18
C SER A 22 3.35 4.82 5.81
N ASP A 23 3.41 5.92 6.58
CA ASP A 23 2.25 6.49 7.24
C ASP A 23 1.31 7.20 6.26
N THR A 24 1.83 7.71 5.14
CA THR A 24 1.03 8.19 4.02
C THR A 24 0.22 7.06 3.39
N VAL A 25 0.86 5.90 3.14
CA VAL A 25 0.16 4.73 2.59
C VAL A 25 -0.86 4.17 3.59
N ASN A 26 -0.53 4.14 4.88
CA ASN A 26 -1.47 3.74 5.92
C ASN A 26 -2.72 4.64 5.92
N ALA A 27 -2.56 5.97 5.84
CA ALA A 27 -3.69 6.89 5.75
C ALA A 27 -4.55 6.67 4.49
N MET A 28 -3.93 6.34 3.35
CA MET A 28 -4.66 5.96 2.13
C MET A 28 -5.41 4.64 2.30
N GLN A 29 -4.78 3.64 2.90
CA GLN A 29 -5.39 2.34 3.18
C GLN A 29 -6.54 2.47 4.18
N ASP A 30 -6.37 3.24 5.25
CA ASP A 30 -7.43 3.53 6.23
C ASP A 30 -8.64 4.19 5.56
N CYS A 31 -8.42 5.18 4.69
CA CYS A 31 -9.49 5.79 3.90
C CYS A 31 -10.27 4.77 3.07
N CYS A 32 -9.56 3.80 2.46
CA CYS A 32 -10.18 2.70 1.71
C CYS A 32 -11.01 1.78 2.62
N LEU A 33 -10.48 1.43 3.79
CA LEU A 33 -11.18 0.55 4.74
C LEU A 33 -12.40 1.25 5.35
N PHE A 34 -12.32 2.53 5.70
CA PHE A 34 -13.48 3.31 6.16
C PHE A 34 -14.56 3.39 5.07
N HIS A 35 -14.18 3.57 3.80
CA HIS A 35 -15.13 3.50 2.70
C HIS A 35 -15.84 2.14 2.68
N SER A 36 -15.11 1.04 2.92
CA SER A 36 -15.69 -0.30 2.95
C SER A 36 -16.64 -0.52 4.14
N GLU A 37 -16.30 0.03 5.31
CA GLU A 37 -17.20 0.03 6.48
C GLU A 37 -18.52 0.77 6.18
N ASP A 38 -18.42 1.99 5.63
CA ASP A 38 -19.57 2.85 5.40
C ASP A 38 -20.53 2.33 4.31
N VAL A 39 -20.01 1.55 3.34
CA VAL A 39 -20.88 0.88 2.34
C VAL A 39 -21.36 -0.51 2.77
N GLY A 40 -21.05 -0.95 4.01
CA GLY A 40 -21.48 -2.25 4.55
C GLY A 40 -20.75 -3.46 3.99
N HIS A 41 -19.53 -3.26 3.47
CA HIS A 41 -18.63 -4.28 2.93
C HIS A 41 -17.30 -4.31 3.68
N SER A 42 -17.37 -4.28 5.02
CA SER A 42 -16.17 -4.29 5.87
C SER A 42 -15.31 -5.54 5.64
N ALA A 43 -14.03 -5.44 5.97
CA ALA A 43 -13.11 -6.57 5.88
C ALA A 43 -13.63 -7.79 6.67
N LEU A 44 -14.24 -7.56 7.85
CA LEU A 44 -14.80 -8.62 8.68
C LEU A 44 -16.06 -9.24 8.06
N ASP A 45 -16.90 -8.45 7.40
CA ASP A 45 -18.11 -8.98 6.73
C ASP A 45 -17.76 -9.76 5.47
N LEU A 46 -16.73 -9.33 4.75
CA LEU A 46 -16.21 -10.10 3.63
C LEU A 46 -15.61 -11.44 4.08
N LEU A 47 -14.86 -11.46 5.17
CA LEU A 47 -14.30 -12.71 5.74
C LEU A 47 -15.39 -13.71 6.13
N LYS A 48 -16.52 -13.26 6.69
CA LYS A 48 -17.69 -14.12 6.96
C LYS A 48 -18.27 -14.77 5.71
N LYS A 49 -18.08 -14.14 4.54
CA LYS A 49 -18.49 -14.63 3.22
C LYS A 49 -17.37 -15.40 2.50
N ASN A 50 -16.26 -15.71 3.17
CA ASN A 50 -15.04 -16.24 2.56
C ASN A 50 -14.55 -15.36 1.41
N ARG A 51 -14.49 -14.06 1.63
CA ARG A 51 -14.00 -13.07 0.66
C ARG A 51 -13.03 -12.12 1.34
N ALA A 52 -12.06 -11.63 0.57
CA ALA A 52 -11.13 -10.59 1.00
C ALA A 52 -10.64 -9.77 -0.19
N TRP A 53 -10.33 -8.51 0.04
CA TRP A 53 -9.52 -7.71 -0.88
C TRP A 53 -8.07 -7.72 -0.40
N LEU A 54 -7.15 -8.13 -1.28
CA LEU A 54 -5.72 -8.11 -1.01
C LEU A 54 -5.04 -7.15 -1.99
N VAL A 55 -4.27 -6.21 -1.47
CA VAL A 55 -3.51 -5.30 -2.33
C VAL A 55 -2.35 -6.05 -2.98
N SER A 56 -2.15 -5.84 -4.26
CA SER A 56 -1.07 -6.46 -5.04
C SER A 56 -0.04 -5.46 -5.54
N ALA A 57 -0.39 -4.18 -5.60
CA ALA A 57 0.56 -3.14 -6.01
C ALA A 57 0.11 -1.76 -5.54
N TRP A 58 1.12 -0.92 -5.28
CA TRP A 58 1.00 0.52 -5.11
C TRP A 58 1.90 1.26 -6.09
N HIS A 59 1.42 2.41 -6.57
CA HIS A 59 2.20 3.44 -7.22
C HIS A 59 1.83 4.77 -6.58
N VAL A 60 2.75 5.38 -5.84
CA VAL A 60 2.52 6.60 -5.06
C VAL A 60 3.49 7.67 -5.51
N VAL A 61 2.97 8.87 -5.77
CA VAL A 61 3.74 10.06 -6.14
C VAL A 61 3.50 11.15 -5.09
N PHE A 62 4.58 11.68 -4.55
CA PHE A 62 4.56 12.79 -3.61
C PHE A 62 4.85 14.11 -4.32
N LYS A 63 4.01 15.12 -4.13
CA LYS A 63 4.32 16.52 -4.46
C LYS A 63 5.09 17.17 -3.32
N ARG A 64 4.64 16.93 -2.12
CA ARG A 64 5.36 17.09 -0.85
C ARG A 64 4.71 16.24 0.22
N ARG A 65 5.40 15.99 1.31
CA ARG A 65 4.82 15.37 2.49
C ARG A 65 4.38 16.44 3.48
N PRO A 66 3.20 16.31 4.11
CA PRO A 66 2.73 17.29 5.07
C PRO A 66 3.59 17.27 6.35
N VAL A 67 3.75 18.44 6.96
CA VAL A 67 4.52 18.62 8.20
C VAL A 67 3.71 18.26 9.44
N MET A 68 4.39 18.04 10.57
CA MET A 68 3.73 17.83 11.87
C MET A 68 2.67 18.90 12.15
N GLY A 69 1.48 18.44 12.53
CA GLY A 69 0.34 19.32 12.88
C GLY A 69 -0.49 19.79 11.68
N GLU A 70 0.00 19.61 10.46
CA GLU A 70 -0.74 19.98 9.25
C GLU A 70 -1.98 19.09 9.08
N ARG A 71 -3.10 19.71 8.62
CA ARG A 71 -4.34 19.01 8.31
C ARG A 71 -4.32 18.58 6.85
N PHE A 72 -4.87 17.41 6.58
CA PHE A 72 -5.03 16.90 5.23
C PHE A 72 -6.32 16.09 5.07
N THR A 73 -6.72 15.91 3.84
CA THR A 73 -7.82 15.02 3.45
C THR A 73 -7.29 13.99 2.48
N VAL A 74 -7.61 12.72 2.71
CA VAL A 74 -7.40 11.64 1.74
C VAL A 74 -8.72 11.35 1.07
N HIS A 75 -8.74 11.37 -0.26
CA HIS A 75 -9.85 10.93 -1.09
C HIS A 75 -9.51 9.58 -1.72
N THR A 76 -10.52 8.73 -1.90
CA THR A 76 -10.35 7.47 -2.61
C THR A 76 -11.60 7.09 -3.40
N TRP A 77 -11.40 6.44 -4.55
CA TRP A 77 -12.47 5.90 -5.39
C TRP A 77 -11.96 4.76 -6.28
N PRO A 78 -12.77 3.72 -6.51
CA PRO A 78 -12.46 2.74 -7.54
C PRO A 78 -12.69 3.37 -8.91
N TYR A 79 -11.79 3.08 -9.86
CA TYR A 79 -11.97 3.53 -11.23
C TYR A 79 -12.17 2.38 -12.22
N GLN A 80 -11.86 1.15 -11.82
CA GLN A 80 -12.03 -0.01 -12.69
C GLN A 80 -12.19 -1.31 -11.89
N PHE A 81 -13.08 -2.18 -12.35
CA PHE A 81 -13.15 -3.59 -11.99
C PHE A 81 -12.95 -4.45 -13.23
N LYS A 82 -12.02 -5.42 -13.20
CA LYS A 82 -11.74 -6.31 -14.33
C LYS A 82 -11.40 -7.72 -13.84
N GLY A 83 -12.33 -8.67 -14.05
CA GLY A 83 -12.14 -10.07 -13.62
C GLY A 83 -12.03 -10.19 -12.10
N ILE A 84 -10.83 -10.52 -11.62
CA ILE A 84 -10.50 -10.63 -10.21
C ILE A 84 -9.92 -9.34 -9.64
N PHE A 85 -9.62 -8.34 -10.47
CA PHE A 85 -8.91 -7.13 -10.07
C PHE A 85 -9.83 -5.93 -9.89
N GLY A 86 -9.59 -5.17 -8.82
CA GLY A 86 -10.06 -3.81 -8.61
C GLY A 86 -8.89 -2.82 -8.65
N CYS A 87 -9.12 -1.68 -9.29
CA CYS A 87 -8.16 -0.57 -9.35
C CYS A 87 -8.76 0.65 -8.65
N ARG A 88 -7.97 1.31 -7.82
CA ARG A 88 -8.42 2.41 -6.99
C ARG A 88 -7.40 3.53 -6.96
N ASN A 89 -7.89 4.77 -7.13
CA ASN A 89 -7.07 5.95 -6.96
C ASN A 89 -7.21 6.54 -5.56
N PHE A 90 -6.17 7.29 -5.19
CA PHE A 90 -6.12 8.11 -3.98
C PHE A 90 -5.58 9.49 -4.32
N LEU A 91 -6.10 10.49 -3.63
CA LEU A 91 -5.61 11.86 -3.66
C LEU A 91 -5.51 12.36 -2.22
N MET A 92 -4.35 12.86 -1.83
CA MET A 92 -4.14 13.55 -0.56
C MET A 92 -3.95 15.02 -0.83
N GLU A 93 -4.71 15.87 -0.16
CA GLU A 93 -4.66 17.32 -0.33
C GLU A 93 -4.82 18.08 0.99
N THR A 94 -4.34 19.31 1.03
CA THR A 94 -4.58 20.24 2.13
C THR A 94 -6.03 20.74 2.13
N PRO A 95 -6.51 21.41 3.22
CA PRO A 95 -7.81 22.10 3.21
C PRO A 95 -7.95 23.12 2.08
N ASP A 96 -6.83 23.75 1.66
CA ASP A 96 -6.77 24.74 0.59
C ASP A 96 -6.60 24.11 -0.81
N LYS A 97 -6.77 22.77 -0.91
CA LYS A 97 -6.72 22.02 -2.17
C LYS A 97 -5.34 21.91 -2.82
N GLU A 98 -4.27 22.17 -2.08
CA GLU A 98 -2.93 21.83 -2.53
C GLU A 98 -2.77 20.31 -2.54
N VAL A 99 -2.36 19.73 -3.67
CA VAL A 99 -2.11 18.29 -3.80
C VAL A 99 -0.80 17.94 -3.10
N LEU A 100 -0.88 17.06 -2.11
CA LEU A 100 0.25 16.54 -1.34
C LEU A 100 0.82 15.25 -1.95
N ALA A 101 -0.07 14.32 -2.28
CA ALA A 101 0.27 13.05 -2.91
C ALA A 101 -0.92 12.47 -3.68
N TYR A 102 -0.64 11.61 -4.64
CA TYR A 102 -1.66 10.81 -5.31
C TYR A 102 -1.15 9.40 -5.58
N ALA A 103 -2.07 8.46 -5.75
CA ALA A 103 -1.69 7.07 -5.92
C ALA A 103 -2.67 6.28 -6.80
N ASP A 104 -2.11 5.25 -7.44
CA ASP A 104 -2.82 4.10 -7.99
C ASP A 104 -2.55 2.86 -7.13
N SER A 105 -3.59 2.09 -6.86
CA SER A 105 -3.47 0.80 -6.20
C SER A 105 -4.23 -0.28 -6.95
N ARG A 106 -3.70 -1.50 -6.91
CA ARG A 106 -4.33 -2.68 -7.52
C ARG A 106 -4.56 -3.73 -6.48
N TRP A 107 -5.80 -4.21 -6.45
CA TRP A 107 -6.29 -5.19 -5.51
C TRP A 107 -6.79 -6.41 -6.26
N PHE A 108 -6.70 -7.58 -5.66
CA PHE A 108 -7.37 -8.75 -6.17
C PHE A 108 -8.36 -9.30 -5.14
N TYR A 109 -9.48 -9.77 -5.66
CA TYR A 109 -10.52 -10.39 -4.87
C TYR A 109 -10.15 -11.84 -4.62
N PHE A 110 -10.22 -12.27 -3.37
CA PHE A 110 -9.63 -13.51 -2.89
C PHE A 110 -10.65 -14.32 -2.09
N ASP A 111 -10.56 -15.64 -2.22
CA ASP A 111 -11.32 -16.58 -1.41
C ASP A 111 -10.37 -17.27 -0.41
N PRO A 112 -10.41 -16.92 0.89
CA PRO A 112 -9.56 -17.52 1.91
C PRO A 112 -9.79 -19.03 2.10
N SER A 113 -10.99 -19.55 1.80
CA SER A 113 -11.30 -20.98 1.97
C SER A 113 -10.63 -21.86 0.93
N THR A 114 -10.39 -21.33 -0.26
CA THR A 114 -9.70 -22.03 -1.35
C THR A 114 -8.24 -21.64 -1.50
N GLY A 115 -7.84 -20.51 -0.89
CA GLY A 115 -6.51 -19.94 -1.05
C GLY A 115 -6.25 -19.38 -2.46
N GLN A 116 -7.31 -18.99 -3.22
CA GLN A 116 -7.19 -18.58 -4.61
C GLN A 116 -7.89 -17.25 -4.89
N PRO A 117 -7.39 -16.45 -5.84
CA PRO A 117 -8.13 -15.32 -6.37
C PRO A 117 -9.45 -15.76 -6.99
N THR A 118 -10.50 -14.99 -6.78
CA THR A 118 -11.84 -15.27 -7.27
C THR A 118 -12.45 -14.08 -8.01
N LYS A 119 -13.48 -14.33 -8.82
CA LYS A 119 -14.21 -13.28 -9.54
C LYS A 119 -14.93 -12.37 -8.54
N ILE A 120 -14.87 -11.07 -8.79
CA ILE A 120 -15.54 -10.07 -7.95
C ILE A 120 -17.06 -10.28 -8.03
N ASP A 121 -17.71 -10.42 -6.89
CA ASP A 121 -19.15 -10.57 -6.78
C ASP A 121 -19.88 -9.32 -7.30
N ASP A 122 -21.08 -9.49 -7.89
CA ASP A 122 -21.83 -8.36 -8.44
C ASP A 122 -22.33 -7.40 -7.33
N SER A 123 -22.62 -7.92 -6.13
CA SER A 123 -22.94 -7.09 -4.97
C SER A 123 -21.74 -6.21 -4.55
N GLU A 124 -20.53 -6.74 -4.66
CA GLU A 124 -19.30 -5.99 -4.36
C GLU A 124 -19.10 -4.85 -5.35
N LYS A 125 -19.27 -5.12 -6.66
CA LYS A 125 -19.17 -4.06 -7.68
C LYS A 125 -20.26 -2.99 -7.50
N ALA A 126 -21.46 -3.39 -7.12
CA ALA A 126 -22.58 -2.47 -6.92
C ALA A 126 -22.37 -1.54 -5.71
N ALA A 127 -21.67 -2.01 -4.67
CA ALA A 127 -21.35 -1.21 -3.49
C ALA A 127 -20.35 -0.08 -3.78
N TYR A 128 -19.54 -0.23 -4.84
CA TYR A 128 -18.49 0.73 -5.19
C TYR A 128 -18.68 1.28 -6.61
N PRO A 129 -19.51 2.31 -6.82
CA PRO A 129 -19.61 2.99 -8.11
C PRO A 129 -18.22 3.47 -8.57
N THR A 130 -17.87 3.17 -9.82
CA THR A 130 -16.59 3.63 -10.38
C THR A 130 -16.68 5.07 -10.83
N GLU A 131 -15.59 5.81 -10.64
CA GLU A 131 -15.42 7.18 -11.12
C GLU A 131 -14.26 7.24 -12.13
N PRO A 132 -14.10 8.34 -12.88
CA PRO A 132 -12.98 8.50 -13.80
C PRO A 132 -11.64 8.33 -13.09
N ALA A 133 -10.69 7.69 -13.78
CA ALA A 133 -9.32 7.54 -13.28
C ALA A 133 -8.67 8.92 -13.10
N TYR A 134 -7.85 9.07 -12.06
CA TYR A 134 -7.07 10.28 -11.82
C TYR A 134 -6.08 10.52 -12.97
N ASP A 135 -5.83 11.77 -13.31
CA ASP A 135 -4.85 12.12 -14.34
C ASP A 135 -3.41 11.94 -13.81
N MET A 136 -2.86 10.74 -14.01
CA MET A 136 -1.51 10.36 -13.60
C MET A 136 -0.91 9.34 -14.57
N GLU A 137 0.41 9.14 -14.52
CA GLU A 137 1.05 8.06 -15.25
C GLU A 137 0.71 6.70 -14.59
N TYR A 138 0.11 5.79 -15.35
CA TYR A 138 -0.24 4.45 -14.89
C TYR A 138 0.84 3.43 -15.26
N SER A 139 1.52 2.92 -14.26
CA SER A 139 2.56 1.91 -14.43
C SER A 139 1.99 0.49 -14.44
N SER A 140 2.74 -0.45 -15.01
CA SER A 140 2.39 -1.87 -14.89
C SER A 140 2.44 -2.32 -13.43
N ARG A 141 1.63 -3.31 -13.02
CA ARG A 141 1.66 -3.89 -11.68
C ARG A 141 3.05 -4.44 -11.33
N LYS A 142 3.69 -5.11 -12.29
CA LYS A 142 5.00 -5.75 -12.06
C LYS A 142 6.11 -4.72 -11.97
N VAL A 143 6.91 -4.83 -10.93
CA VAL A 143 8.16 -4.09 -10.77
C VAL A 143 9.29 -4.97 -11.30
N LYS A 144 9.99 -4.51 -12.34
CA LYS A 144 11.22 -5.17 -12.81
C LYS A 144 12.34 -4.79 -11.86
N CYS A 145 12.97 -5.79 -11.26
CA CYS A 145 14.09 -5.59 -10.36
C CYS A 145 15.39 -5.98 -11.07
N PRO A 146 16.50 -5.23 -10.91
CA PRO A 146 17.82 -5.65 -11.35
C PRO A 146 18.27 -6.95 -10.69
N GLU A 147 19.19 -7.68 -11.36
CA GLU A 147 19.66 -8.97 -10.86
C GLU A 147 20.70 -8.85 -9.74
N ASN A 148 21.47 -7.77 -9.71
CA ASN A 148 22.57 -7.55 -8.77
C ASN A 148 22.06 -6.97 -7.44
N LEU A 149 21.48 -7.81 -6.60
CA LEU A 149 20.95 -7.47 -5.28
C LEU A 149 21.95 -7.83 -4.18
N THR A 150 22.21 -6.93 -3.26
CA THR A 150 23.04 -7.16 -2.07
C THR A 150 22.14 -7.32 -0.85
N LEU A 151 22.37 -8.35 -0.03
CA LEU A 151 21.72 -8.51 1.26
C LEU A 151 22.22 -7.41 2.20
N VAL A 152 21.29 -6.66 2.80
CA VAL A 152 21.59 -5.55 3.72
C VAL A 152 21.04 -5.76 5.12
N GLU A 153 19.96 -6.52 5.25
CA GLU A 153 19.32 -6.75 6.55
C GLU A 153 18.55 -8.08 6.55
N GLU A 154 18.47 -8.70 7.74
CA GLU A 154 17.61 -9.86 8.04
C GLU A 154 16.65 -9.44 9.14
N VAL A 155 15.35 -9.67 8.93
CA VAL A 155 14.30 -9.22 9.84
C VAL A 155 13.37 -10.38 10.18
N ASP A 156 13.37 -10.78 11.44
CA ASP A 156 12.41 -11.77 11.93
C ASP A 156 11.03 -11.14 12.06
N VAL A 157 10.02 -11.84 11.55
CA VAL A 157 8.63 -11.38 11.64
C VAL A 157 8.15 -11.46 13.09
N CYS A 158 7.82 -10.32 13.68
CA CYS A 158 7.29 -10.20 15.02
C CYS A 158 5.79 -9.87 15.01
N GLN A 159 5.15 -10.07 16.17
CA GLN A 159 3.71 -9.89 16.33
C GLN A 159 3.21 -8.48 15.89
N ASN A 160 3.99 -7.43 16.14
CA ASN A 160 3.63 -6.05 15.80
C ASN A 160 3.62 -5.75 14.30
N TYR A 161 4.14 -6.67 13.47
CA TYR A 161 4.10 -6.53 12.02
C TYR A 161 2.82 -7.06 11.40
N LEU A 162 2.06 -7.90 12.14
CA LEU A 162 0.94 -8.66 11.60
C LEU A 162 -0.35 -7.83 11.51
N ASP A 163 -1.08 -8.04 10.45
CA ASP A 163 -2.46 -7.58 10.27
C ASP A 163 -3.48 -8.61 10.80
N THR A 164 -4.77 -8.34 10.61
CA THR A 164 -5.88 -9.23 10.99
C THR A 164 -5.94 -10.55 10.22
N ASN A 165 -5.19 -10.67 9.13
CA ASN A 165 -5.04 -11.91 8.36
C ASN A 165 -3.83 -12.74 8.83
N HIS A 166 -3.16 -12.32 9.91
CA HIS A 166 -1.93 -12.92 10.43
C HIS A 166 -0.74 -12.88 9.45
N HIS A 167 -0.74 -11.92 8.54
CA HIS A 167 0.34 -11.64 7.61
C HIS A 167 0.99 -10.29 7.93
N VAL A 168 2.24 -10.12 7.51
CA VAL A 168 2.91 -8.81 7.62
C VAL A 168 2.10 -7.76 6.86
N ASN A 169 1.71 -6.69 7.56
CA ASN A 169 0.96 -5.57 6.98
C ASN A 169 1.77 -4.88 5.87
N ASN A 170 1.09 -4.48 4.80
CA ASN A 170 1.73 -3.83 3.65
C ASN A 170 2.52 -2.57 4.02
N GLY A 171 2.03 -1.77 4.97
CA GLY A 171 2.74 -0.60 5.48
C GLY A 171 4.05 -0.94 6.19
N GLN A 172 4.18 -2.14 6.78
CA GLN A 172 5.44 -2.58 7.40
C GLN A 172 6.51 -2.88 6.36
N TYR A 173 6.17 -3.51 5.22
CA TYR A 173 7.12 -3.68 4.12
C TYR A 173 7.65 -2.33 3.62
N ILE A 174 6.75 -1.34 3.47
CA ILE A 174 7.15 0.01 3.06
C ILE A 174 8.05 0.67 4.11
N ARG A 175 7.72 0.52 5.41
CA ARG A 175 8.53 1.04 6.51
C ARG A 175 9.93 0.43 6.52
N LEU A 176 10.03 -0.89 6.42
CA LEU A 176 11.30 -1.61 6.36
C LEU A 176 12.10 -1.24 5.10
N ALA A 177 11.43 -1.06 3.96
CA ALA A 177 12.08 -0.61 2.74
C ALA A 177 12.68 0.80 2.90
N VAL A 178 11.96 1.72 3.53
CA VAL A 178 12.46 3.09 3.80
C VAL A 178 13.64 3.08 4.76
N ASN A 179 13.65 2.19 5.75
CA ASN A 179 14.76 2.10 6.73
C ASN A 179 16.12 1.74 6.11
N VAL A 180 16.13 1.03 4.99
CA VAL A 180 17.38 0.64 4.31
C VAL A 180 17.81 1.61 3.20
N LEU A 181 17.06 2.69 2.97
CA LEU A 181 17.46 3.76 2.06
C LEU A 181 18.60 4.58 2.67
N PRO A 182 19.47 5.21 1.84
CA PRO A 182 20.42 6.20 2.34
C PRO A 182 19.73 7.31 3.13
N ILE A 183 20.37 7.79 4.20
CA ILE A 183 19.76 8.74 5.15
C ILE A 183 19.22 10.02 4.50
N ASP A 184 19.87 10.45 3.40
CA ASP A 184 19.51 11.66 2.66
C ASP A 184 18.68 11.37 1.40
N PHE A 185 18.18 10.12 1.26
CA PHE A 185 17.38 9.75 0.11
C PHE A 185 15.93 10.27 0.25
N GLU A 186 15.55 11.20 -0.60
CA GLU A 186 14.18 11.72 -0.64
C GLU A 186 13.29 10.86 -1.56
N VAL A 187 12.21 10.31 -1.00
CA VAL A 187 11.24 9.55 -1.77
C VAL A 187 10.22 10.51 -2.37
N SER A 188 10.34 10.80 -3.67
CA SER A 188 9.35 11.57 -4.45
C SER A 188 8.31 10.67 -5.13
N GLU A 189 8.67 9.41 -5.37
CA GLU A 189 7.80 8.41 -5.99
C GLU A 189 8.23 7.01 -5.56
N PHE A 190 7.29 6.12 -5.36
CA PHE A 190 7.63 4.70 -5.24
C PHE A 190 6.57 3.80 -5.88
N ARG A 191 7.03 2.60 -6.22
CA ARG A 191 6.19 1.50 -6.68
C ARG A 191 6.48 0.26 -5.84
N ALA A 192 5.42 -0.39 -5.37
CA ALA A 192 5.52 -1.65 -4.64
C ALA A 192 4.69 -2.74 -5.33
N GLU A 193 5.22 -3.95 -5.37
CA GLU A 193 4.50 -5.16 -5.81
C GLU A 193 4.55 -6.17 -4.67
N PHE A 194 3.38 -6.64 -4.22
CA PHE A 194 3.25 -7.67 -3.19
C PHE A 194 2.88 -9.00 -3.87
N ARG A 195 3.66 -10.05 -3.62
CA ARG A 195 3.51 -11.38 -4.25
C ARG A 195 3.14 -12.45 -3.25
N LEU A 196 3.93 -12.59 -2.21
CA LEU A 196 3.70 -13.49 -1.09
C LEU A 196 3.69 -12.67 0.20
N ALA A 197 2.94 -13.12 1.17
CA ALA A 197 2.89 -12.48 2.46
C ALA A 197 3.68 -13.29 3.48
N ALA A 198 4.63 -12.64 4.16
CA ALA A 198 5.33 -13.23 5.28
C ALA A 198 4.41 -13.30 6.52
N LYS A 199 4.65 -14.26 7.39
CA LYS A 199 3.86 -14.54 8.59
C LYS A 199 4.75 -14.77 9.81
N MET A 200 4.15 -14.88 10.96
CA MET A 200 4.87 -15.14 12.21
C MET A 200 5.79 -16.35 12.08
N GLY A 201 7.05 -16.17 12.47
CA GLY A 201 8.09 -17.19 12.42
C GLY A 201 8.91 -17.21 11.13
N ASP A 202 8.53 -16.41 10.13
CA ASP A 202 9.35 -16.23 8.94
C ASP A 202 10.47 -15.21 9.22
N THR A 203 11.57 -15.32 8.48
CA THR A 203 12.64 -14.31 8.39
C THR A 203 12.63 -13.71 7.00
N MET A 204 12.55 -12.38 6.93
CA MET A 204 12.62 -11.62 5.68
C MET A 204 14.06 -11.17 5.44
N TYR A 205 14.59 -11.47 4.27
CA TYR A 205 15.92 -11.05 3.82
C TYR A 205 15.76 -9.83 2.92
N ILE A 206 16.22 -8.68 3.40
CA ILE A 206 16.13 -7.40 2.67
C ILE A 206 17.36 -7.24 1.80
N ARG A 207 17.13 -7.14 0.49
CA ARG A 207 18.17 -6.96 -0.51
C ARG A 207 17.96 -5.66 -1.25
N THR A 208 19.06 -4.98 -1.57
CA THR A 208 18.99 -3.68 -2.24
C THR A 208 19.95 -3.59 -3.42
N THR A 209 19.61 -2.72 -4.34
CA THR A 209 20.50 -2.22 -5.39
C THR A 209 20.04 -0.83 -5.83
N SER A 210 20.90 -0.10 -6.50
CA SER A 210 20.54 1.19 -7.09
C SER A 210 20.98 1.24 -8.55
N GLU A 211 20.12 1.75 -9.41
CA GLU A 211 20.39 1.91 -10.83
C GLU A 211 19.61 3.10 -11.40
N ASN A 212 20.27 3.94 -12.21
CA ASN A 212 19.66 5.09 -12.91
C ASN A 212 18.85 6.02 -11.97
N GLY A 213 19.39 6.32 -10.77
CA GLY A 213 18.76 7.19 -9.79
C GLY A 213 17.56 6.57 -9.05
N LYS A 214 17.29 5.28 -9.27
CA LYS A 214 16.26 4.51 -8.57
C LYS A 214 16.91 3.60 -7.55
N PHE A 215 16.26 3.45 -6.40
CA PHE A 215 16.64 2.51 -5.37
C PHE A 215 15.65 1.34 -5.37
N TYR A 216 16.16 0.12 -5.36
CA TYR A 216 15.35 -1.10 -5.37
C TYR A 216 15.52 -1.82 -4.04
N VAL A 217 14.40 -2.16 -3.42
CA VAL A 217 14.36 -2.96 -2.19
C VAL A 217 13.53 -4.20 -2.46
N VAL A 218 14.08 -5.35 -2.18
CA VAL A 218 13.44 -6.64 -2.41
C VAL A 218 13.46 -7.45 -1.13
N PHE A 219 12.30 -7.93 -0.74
CA PHE A 219 12.14 -8.88 0.36
C PHE A 219 12.09 -10.28 -0.21
N THR A 220 12.88 -11.18 0.34
CA THR A 220 12.91 -12.59 -0.05
C THR A 220 12.85 -13.48 1.18
N ASP A 221 12.44 -14.74 1.00
CA ASP A 221 12.72 -15.81 1.93
C ASP A 221 14.12 -16.43 1.66
N LEU A 222 14.50 -17.50 2.37
CA LEU A 222 15.75 -18.23 2.17
C LEU A 222 15.89 -18.80 0.76
N SER A 223 14.79 -19.11 0.08
CA SER A 223 14.79 -19.69 -1.28
C SER A 223 14.91 -18.64 -2.39
N LEU A 224 15.10 -17.35 -2.03
CA LEU A 224 15.12 -16.19 -2.94
C LEU A 224 13.78 -15.96 -3.67
N ILE A 225 12.69 -16.47 -3.12
CA ILE A 225 11.34 -16.15 -3.60
C ILE A 225 10.98 -14.74 -3.09
N HIS A 226 10.52 -13.88 -4.00
CA HIS A 226 10.14 -12.50 -3.66
C HIS A 226 8.85 -12.50 -2.85
N ILE A 227 8.92 -11.88 -1.69
CA ILE A 227 7.80 -11.67 -0.78
C ILE A 227 7.07 -10.40 -1.16
#